data_0de285f1cb6b37bf04efd93095602c49
#
_entry.id   0de285f1cb6b37bf04efd93095602c49
#
_cell.length_a   1.000
_cell.length_b   1.000
_cell.length_c   1.000
_cell.angle_alpha   90.00
_cell.angle_beta   90.00
_cell.angle_gamma   90.00
#
_symmetry.space_group_name_H-M   'P 1'
#
loop_
_entity.id
_entity.type
_entity.pdbx_description
1 polymer ?
#
loop_
_entity_poly.entity_id
_entity_poly.type
_entity_poly.pdbx_seq_one_letter_code
_entity_poly.pdbx_strand_id
1 'polypeptide(L)'
;MMTEIKKYLEENNWREKILPWIFGMMGALAFSLTLPTARLLGRDQVIYSHSMHSFIFLLAGSFFYVKAEKGLEKDKRRRITALVLSFLFSLFLVLGKELEAVENFNVTKLSHYLILIFCTIFFRPFLEAGWQLIEDRTKNGSKEWTESERKKASHRLRNTLLILLCWLPVFLAFYPGAFVYDALEEFTQADTGSYTTHHPLIHVLLLGKSVVLGEKLFGSYNAGIAFYTILQMIVMAAVLSYTLEYVRGKLRHPLTEIIGLLFYGLFPVIPMYAVCSAKDTYFTVFLLLTLVKLLQLCEKEQGIFQHKKDLLVFIISATLMMLFRNNGMYAYAVWFFIMAAVCLISRNKKWDGKLKYLLLLLLPLVLSYCLNFGMKEGLQAEKGGSQEIMTVPIQQLARVYHYAPETFSEEEKV
;
A
#
# COMPACT_ATOMS: atom_id res chain seq x y z
N MET A 1 -53.31 -4.52 8.74
CA MET A 1 -52.13 -5.39 8.88
C MET A 1 -50.82 -4.71 8.42
N MET A 2 -50.61 -4.33 7.14
CA MET A 2 -49.36 -3.66 6.70
C MET A 2 -49.14 -2.31 7.36
N THR A 3 -50.18 -1.51 7.53
CA THR A 3 -50.15 -0.17 8.18
C THR A 3 -49.88 -0.28 9.69
N GLU A 4 -50.41 -1.27 10.35
CA GLU A 4 -50.16 -1.51 11.78
C GLU A 4 -48.76 -2.06 12.03
N ILE A 5 -48.24 -2.93 11.15
CA ILE A 5 -46.85 -3.40 11.20
C ILE A 5 -45.89 -2.25 10.98
N LYS A 6 -46.19 -1.35 10.05
CA LYS A 6 -45.38 -0.16 9.79
C LYS A 6 -45.35 0.78 11.00
N LYS A 7 -46.52 1.02 11.63
CA LYS A 7 -46.67 1.82 12.84
C LYS A 7 -45.92 1.20 14.02
N TYR A 8 -46.07 -0.13 14.23
CA TYR A 8 -45.37 -0.85 15.30
C TYR A 8 -43.85 -0.85 15.11
N LEU A 9 -43.35 -0.93 13.86
CA LEU A 9 -41.92 -0.84 13.53
C LEU A 9 -41.37 0.57 13.73
N GLU A 10 -42.16 1.61 13.43
CA GLU A 10 -41.79 3.01 13.65
C GLU A 10 -41.78 3.36 15.16
N GLU A 11 -42.76 2.89 15.93
CA GLU A 11 -42.85 3.12 17.40
C GLU A 11 -41.76 2.40 18.20
N ASN A 12 -41.24 1.26 17.72
CA ASN A 12 -40.23 0.48 18.43
C ASN A 12 -38.77 0.74 18.00
N ASN A 13 -38.50 1.77 17.18
CA ASN A 13 -37.14 2.09 16.74
C ASN A 13 -36.35 0.84 16.26
N TRP A 14 -37.01 -0.06 15.51
CA TRP A 14 -36.44 -1.32 15.06
C TRP A 14 -35.12 -1.13 14.31
N ARG A 15 -34.96 0.02 13.59
CA ARG A 15 -33.73 0.38 12.89
C ARG A 15 -32.54 0.49 13.85
N GLU A 16 -32.76 1.05 15.04
CA GLU A 16 -31.67 1.19 16.01
C GLU A 16 -31.42 -0.09 16.82
N LYS A 17 -32.44 -0.94 16.99
CA LYS A 17 -32.34 -2.14 17.82
C LYS A 17 -32.00 -3.41 17.02
N ILE A 18 -32.60 -3.63 15.86
CA ILE A 18 -32.52 -4.90 15.11
C ILE A 18 -31.54 -4.82 13.96
N LEU A 19 -31.49 -3.70 13.24
CA LEU A 19 -30.67 -3.56 12.05
C LEU A 19 -29.15 -3.77 12.30
N PRO A 20 -28.57 -3.30 13.45
CA PRO A 20 -27.17 -3.59 13.77
C PRO A 20 -26.86 -5.10 13.86
N TRP A 21 -27.80 -5.86 14.43
CA TRP A 21 -27.65 -7.32 14.53
C TRP A 21 -27.74 -8.01 13.19
N ILE A 22 -28.62 -7.55 12.30
CA ILE A 22 -28.71 -8.08 10.92
C ILE A 22 -27.38 -7.85 10.19
N PHE A 23 -26.82 -6.64 10.23
CA PHE A 23 -25.54 -6.35 9.60
C PHE A 23 -24.39 -7.15 10.20
N GLY A 24 -24.37 -7.29 11.52
CA GLY A 24 -23.38 -8.13 12.19
C GLY A 24 -23.47 -9.59 11.76
N MET A 25 -24.69 -10.16 11.67
CA MET A 25 -24.92 -11.52 11.21
C MET A 25 -24.51 -11.71 9.73
N MET A 26 -24.88 -10.78 8.86
CA MET A 26 -24.47 -10.81 7.44
C MET A 26 -22.95 -10.78 7.30
N GLY A 27 -22.29 -9.94 8.09
CA GLY A 27 -20.84 -9.86 8.14
C GLY A 27 -20.18 -11.14 8.64
N ALA A 28 -20.69 -11.69 9.75
CA ALA A 28 -20.20 -12.94 10.31
C ALA A 28 -20.35 -14.10 9.32
N LEU A 29 -21.49 -14.17 8.62
CA LEU A 29 -21.75 -15.17 7.59
C LEU A 29 -20.77 -14.99 6.41
N ALA A 30 -20.61 -13.76 5.89
CA ALA A 30 -19.72 -13.49 4.78
C ALA A 30 -18.25 -13.82 5.11
N PHE A 31 -17.78 -13.48 6.30
CA PHE A 31 -16.43 -13.83 6.75
C PHE A 31 -16.27 -15.34 6.95
N SER A 32 -17.27 -16.01 7.48
CA SER A 32 -17.25 -17.45 7.64
C SER A 32 -17.13 -18.18 6.32
N LEU A 33 -17.70 -17.62 5.24
CA LEU A 33 -17.63 -18.20 3.89
C LEU A 33 -16.37 -17.81 3.11
N THR A 34 -15.71 -16.69 3.46
CA THR A 34 -14.57 -16.15 2.68
C THR A 34 -13.21 -16.43 3.31
N LEU A 35 -13.11 -16.47 4.65
CA LEU A 35 -11.81 -16.66 5.30
C LEU A 35 -11.55 -18.14 5.57
N PRO A 36 -10.45 -18.74 5.08
CA PRO A 36 -10.01 -20.04 5.54
C PRO A 36 -9.38 -19.88 6.92
N THR A 37 -10.19 -19.66 7.94
CA THR A 37 -9.76 -19.67 9.35
C THR A 37 -9.12 -21.01 9.73
N ALA A 38 -9.39 -22.06 8.98
CA ALA A 38 -8.76 -23.36 9.06
C ALA A 38 -7.25 -23.32 8.95
N ARG A 39 -6.70 -22.61 7.97
CA ARG A 39 -5.23 -22.52 7.77
C ARG A 39 -4.53 -21.72 8.88
N LEU A 40 -5.16 -20.65 9.36
CA LEU A 40 -4.62 -19.84 10.46
C LEU A 40 -4.60 -20.59 11.80
N LEU A 41 -5.49 -21.56 11.99
CA LEU A 41 -5.62 -22.33 13.25
C LEU A 41 -5.14 -23.79 13.11
N GLY A 42 -4.55 -24.18 11.97
CA GLY A 42 -4.04 -25.53 11.72
C GLY A 42 -5.14 -26.60 11.66
N ARG A 43 -6.35 -26.24 11.25
CA ARG A 43 -7.48 -27.17 11.13
C ARG A 43 -7.95 -27.26 9.68
N ASP A 44 -8.13 -28.47 9.18
CA ASP A 44 -8.53 -28.73 7.79
C ASP A 44 -10.01 -28.44 7.51
N GLN A 45 -10.85 -28.38 8.54
CA GLN A 45 -12.27 -28.04 8.41
C GLN A 45 -12.70 -27.04 9.49
N VAL A 46 -13.40 -25.99 9.09
CA VAL A 46 -13.97 -25.00 9.98
C VAL A 46 -15.49 -25.09 9.94
N ILE A 47 -16.08 -25.37 11.10
CA ILE A 47 -17.51 -25.25 11.31
C ILE A 47 -17.80 -23.80 11.67
N TYR A 48 -18.22 -23.01 10.69
CA TYR A 48 -18.34 -21.56 10.80
C TYR A 48 -19.43 -21.10 11.76
N SER A 49 -20.50 -21.85 11.91
CA SER A 49 -21.67 -21.48 12.72
C SER A 49 -21.41 -21.42 14.22
N HIS A 50 -20.35 -22.06 14.71
CA HIS A 50 -20.03 -22.19 16.13
C HIS A 50 -18.67 -21.57 16.50
N SER A 51 -18.08 -20.80 15.59
CA SER A 51 -16.74 -20.25 15.82
C SER A 51 -16.82 -18.95 16.62
N MET A 52 -15.88 -18.76 17.54
CA MET A 52 -15.67 -17.52 18.28
C MET A 52 -15.48 -16.32 17.33
N HIS A 53 -14.90 -16.55 16.14
CA HIS A 53 -14.70 -15.52 15.13
C HIS A 53 -16.01 -14.97 14.58
N SER A 54 -16.99 -15.83 14.28
CA SER A 54 -18.31 -15.36 13.83
C SER A 54 -19.01 -14.49 14.86
N PHE A 55 -18.85 -14.81 16.16
CA PHE A 55 -19.37 -14.00 17.26
C PHE A 55 -18.63 -12.65 17.37
N ILE A 56 -17.30 -12.64 17.24
CA ILE A 56 -16.51 -11.40 17.24
C ILE A 56 -16.93 -10.51 16.06
N PHE A 57 -17.10 -11.05 14.87
CA PHE A 57 -17.55 -10.29 13.70
C PHE A 57 -18.98 -9.77 13.86
N LEU A 58 -19.86 -10.56 14.47
CA LEU A 58 -21.22 -10.11 14.81
C LEU A 58 -21.19 -8.89 15.73
N LEU A 59 -20.44 -8.96 16.82
CA LEU A 59 -20.32 -7.86 17.78
C LEU A 59 -19.64 -6.64 17.15
N ALA A 60 -18.54 -6.84 16.43
CA ALA A 60 -17.81 -5.77 15.77
C ALA A 60 -18.66 -5.08 14.71
N GLY A 61 -19.33 -5.84 13.83
CA GLY A 61 -20.23 -5.30 12.81
C GLY A 61 -21.37 -4.49 13.43
N SER A 62 -22.00 -5.02 14.47
CA SER A 62 -23.07 -4.33 15.18
C SER A 62 -22.59 -3.04 15.85
N PHE A 63 -21.46 -3.08 16.55
CA PHE A 63 -20.86 -1.92 17.19
C PHE A 63 -20.53 -0.80 16.21
N PHE A 64 -19.82 -1.12 15.13
CA PHE A 64 -19.43 -0.13 14.13
C PHE A 64 -20.62 0.41 13.35
N TYR A 65 -21.65 -0.42 13.09
CA TYR A 65 -22.88 0.04 12.47
C TYR A 65 -23.59 1.08 13.35
N VAL A 66 -23.80 0.80 14.63
CA VAL A 66 -24.42 1.73 15.58
C VAL A 66 -23.60 3.02 15.67
N LYS A 67 -22.28 2.92 15.72
CA LYS A 67 -21.40 4.07 15.75
C LYS A 67 -21.48 4.92 14.48
N ALA A 68 -21.52 4.27 13.32
CA ALA A 68 -21.65 4.95 12.02
C ALA A 68 -23.00 5.66 11.90
N GLU A 69 -24.11 5.06 12.35
CA GLU A 69 -25.45 5.68 12.30
C GLU A 69 -25.61 6.84 13.29
N LYS A 70 -25.04 6.76 14.49
CA LYS A 70 -25.09 7.82 15.51
C LYS A 70 -24.26 9.06 15.17
N GLY A 71 -23.20 8.90 14.39
CA GLY A 71 -22.28 9.98 14.01
C GLY A 71 -22.65 10.71 12.72
N LEU A 72 -23.75 10.38 12.11
CA LEU A 72 -24.09 10.83 10.77
C LEU A 72 -24.79 12.20 10.76
N GLU A 73 -24.00 13.26 10.71
CA GLU A 73 -24.32 14.32 9.76
C GLU A 73 -24.29 13.71 8.36
N LYS A 74 -25.41 13.86 7.61
CA LYS A 74 -25.70 13.12 6.37
C LYS A 74 -24.83 13.55 5.17
N ASP A 75 -23.50 13.41 5.29
CA ASP A 75 -22.61 13.66 4.16
C ASP A 75 -22.71 12.51 3.14
N LYS A 76 -23.51 12.77 2.09
CA LYS A 76 -23.73 11.85 0.97
C LYS A 76 -22.41 11.43 0.30
N ARG A 77 -21.43 12.33 0.21
CA ARG A 77 -20.13 12.03 -0.40
C ARG A 77 -19.37 10.99 0.40
N ARG A 78 -19.31 11.15 1.74
CA ARG A 78 -18.64 10.19 2.62
C ARG A 78 -19.26 8.81 2.52
N ARG A 79 -20.60 8.72 2.55
CA ARG A 79 -21.33 7.45 2.41
C ARG A 79 -21.04 6.76 1.07
N ILE A 80 -21.04 7.48 -0.04
CA ILE A 80 -20.74 6.94 -1.36
C ILE A 80 -19.28 6.48 -1.39
N THR A 81 -18.34 7.28 -0.90
CA THR A 81 -16.92 6.90 -0.88
C THR A 81 -16.69 5.65 -0.03
N ALA A 82 -17.28 5.57 1.16
CA ALA A 82 -17.19 4.38 2.01
C ALA A 82 -17.80 3.14 1.34
N LEU A 83 -18.92 3.30 0.63
CA LEU A 83 -19.55 2.21 -0.12
C LEU A 83 -18.65 1.71 -1.26
N VAL A 84 -18.09 2.63 -2.06
CA VAL A 84 -17.19 2.30 -3.17
C VAL A 84 -15.93 1.60 -2.66
N LEU A 85 -15.29 2.11 -1.62
CA LEU A 85 -14.10 1.51 -1.03
C LEU A 85 -14.40 0.14 -0.42
N SER A 86 -15.56 -0.02 0.26
CA SER A 86 -16.01 -1.31 0.78
C SER A 86 -16.25 -2.33 -0.33
N PHE A 87 -16.86 -1.89 -1.42
CA PHE A 87 -17.10 -2.74 -2.59
C PHE A 87 -15.78 -3.19 -3.22
N LEU A 88 -14.85 -2.28 -3.47
CA LEU A 88 -13.54 -2.61 -4.05
C LEU A 88 -12.76 -3.55 -3.13
N PHE A 89 -12.72 -3.29 -1.83
CA PHE A 89 -12.06 -4.17 -0.87
C PHE A 89 -12.68 -5.57 -0.86
N SER A 90 -14.02 -5.65 -0.83
CA SER A 90 -14.75 -6.92 -0.85
C SER A 90 -14.55 -7.66 -2.17
N LEU A 91 -14.52 -6.96 -3.29
CA LEU A 91 -14.25 -7.54 -4.62
C LEU A 91 -12.86 -8.18 -4.66
N PHE A 92 -11.82 -7.45 -4.24
CA PHE A 92 -10.46 -8.00 -4.21
C PHE A 92 -10.31 -9.14 -3.20
N LEU A 93 -11.04 -9.09 -2.08
CA LEU A 93 -11.06 -10.17 -1.10
C LEU A 93 -11.65 -11.45 -1.69
N VAL A 94 -12.81 -11.36 -2.36
CA VAL A 94 -13.50 -12.52 -2.97
C VAL A 94 -12.68 -13.09 -4.12
N LEU A 95 -12.20 -12.22 -5.02
CA LEU A 95 -11.35 -12.63 -6.16
C LEU A 95 -10.05 -13.27 -5.68
N GLY A 96 -9.34 -12.64 -4.75
CA GLY A 96 -8.07 -13.15 -4.23
C GLY A 96 -8.22 -14.49 -3.54
N LYS A 97 -9.30 -14.69 -2.81
CA LYS A 97 -9.59 -15.96 -2.13
C LYS A 97 -9.89 -17.10 -3.09
N GLU A 98 -10.71 -16.84 -4.10
CA GLU A 98 -11.04 -17.88 -5.07
C GLU A 98 -9.84 -18.23 -5.95
N LEU A 99 -9.07 -17.24 -6.37
CA LEU A 99 -7.84 -17.46 -7.13
C LEU A 99 -6.78 -18.23 -6.31
N GLU A 100 -6.66 -17.96 -5.01
CA GLU A 100 -5.76 -18.70 -4.12
C GLU A 100 -6.21 -20.17 -3.95
N ALA A 101 -7.53 -20.38 -3.86
CA ALA A 101 -8.08 -21.71 -3.54
C ALA A 101 -8.17 -22.65 -4.75
N VAL A 102 -8.52 -22.11 -5.93
CA VAL A 102 -8.90 -22.91 -7.11
C VAL A 102 -8.09 -22.53 -8.36
N GLU A 103 -7.24 -21.51 -8.26
CA GLU A 103 -6.47 -20.91 -9.37
C GLU A 103 -7.34 -20.41 -10.55
N ASN A 104 -8.66 -20.40 -10.37
CA ASN A 104 -9.63 -19.96 -11.37
C ASN A 104 -10.79 -19.23 -10.70
N PHE A 105 -11.40 -18.27 -11.40
CA PHE A 105 -12.58 -17.55 -10.92
C PHE A 105 -13.82 -17.97 -11.72
N ASN A 106 -14.73 -18.70 -11.06
CA ASN A 106 -15.98 -19.08 -11.67
C ASN A 106 -17.04 -17.97 -11.53
N VAL A 107 -17.23 -17.21 -12.61
CA VAL A 107 -18.21 -16.10 -12.67
C VAL A 107 -19.66 -16.56 -12.56
N THR A 108 -19.98 -17.85 -12.74
CA THR A 108 -21.35 -18.36 -12.67
C THR A 108 -21.81 -18.69 -11.26
N LYS A 109 -20.88 -18.76 -10.29
CA LYS A 109 -21.23 -19.06 -8.89
C LYS A 109 -21.97 -17.89 -8.22
N LEU A 110 -23.26 -18.04 -7.99
CA LEU A 110 -24.09 -17.06 -7.29
C LEU A 110 -23.56 -16.72 -5.89
N SER A 111 -22.93 -17.67 -5.21
CA SER A 111 -22.33 -17.46 -3.87
C SER A 111 -21.30 -16.35 -3.84
N HIS A 112 -20.49 -16.16 -4.91
CA HIS A 112 -19.49 -15.09 -4.95
C HIS A 112 -20.14 -13.71 -4.91
N TYR A 113 -21.24 -13.52 -5.61
CA TYR A 113 -21.98 -12.26 -5.62
C TYR A 113 -22.66 -11.97 -4.27
N LEU A 114 -23.22 -13.01 -3.64
CA LEU A 114 -23.81 -12.87 -2.30
C LEU A 114 -22.76 -12.51 -1.26
N ILE A 115 -21.61 -13.18 -1.27
CA ILE A 115 -20.49 -12.88 -0.37
C ILE A 115 -19.99 -11.46 -0.63
N LEU A 116 -19.84 -11.05 -1.88
CA LEU A 116 -19.44 -9.70 -2.26
C LEU A 116 -20.39 -8.63 -1.68
N ILE A 117 -21.70 -8.83 -1.83
CA ILE A 117 -22.71 -7.93 -1.29
C ILE A 117 -22.62 -7.87 0.24
N PHE A 118 -22.57 -9.02 0.91
CA PHE A 118 -22.55 -9.09 2.38
C PHE A 118 -21.26 -8.50 2.95
N CYS A 119 -20.10 -8.77 2.36
CA CYS A 119 -18.85 -8.14 2.76
C CYS A 119 -18.88 -6.63 2.54
N THR A 120 -19.43 -6.16 1.41
CA THR A 120 -19.55 -4.72 1.12
C THR A 120 -20.39 -4.02 2.18
N ILE A 121 -21.54 -4.59 2.52
CA ILE A 121 -22.42 -4.06 3.56
C ILE A 121 -21.72 -4.08 4.93
N PHE A 122 -20.98 -5.15 5.23
CA PHE A 122 -20.27 -5.30 6.50
C PHE A 122 -19.12 -4.30 6.66
N PHE A 123 -18.26 -4.12 5.65
CA PHE A 123 -17.09 -3.21 5.75
C PHE A 123 -17.45 -1.73 5.72
N ARG A 124 -18.57 -1.36 5.10
CA ARG A 124 -19.00 0.03 4.99
C ARG A 124 -19.03 0.77 6.34
N PRO A 125 -19.71 0.28 7.40
CA PRO A 125 -19.76 0.98 8.68
C PRO A 125 -18.41 1.10 9.38
N PHE A 126 -17.47 0.17 9.15
CA PHE A 126 -16.10 0.30 9.67
C PHE A 126 -15.37 1.47 9.02
N LEU A 127 -15.50 1.63 7.69
CA LEU A 127 -14.90 2.75 6.97
C LEU A 127 -15.55 4.09 7.35
N GLU A 128 -16.87 4.14 7.49
CA GLU A 128 -17.58 5.34 7.93
C GLU A 128 -17.17 5.73 9.36
N ALA A 129 -17.12 4.78 10.28
CA ALA A 129 -16.71 5.02 11.66
C ALA A 129 -15.22 5.42 11.77
N GLY A 130 -14.35 4.78 10.98
CA GLY A 130 -12.93 5.14 10.90
C GLY A 130 -12.73 6.55 10.35
N TRP A 131 -13.43 6.90 9.28
CA TRP A 131 -13.41 8.26 8.71
C TRP A 131 -13.86 9.30 9.72
N GLN A 132 -15.00 9.06 10.39
CA GLN A 132 -15.52 9.96 11.41
C GLN A 132 -14.53 10.15 12.57
N LEU A 133 -13.91 9.06 13.03
CA LEU A 133 -12.92 9.14 14.10
C LEU A 133 -11.70 9.99 13.69
N ILE A 134 -11.26 9.88 12.45
CA ILE A 134 -10.17 10.71 11.89
C ILE A 134 -10.63 12.16 11.78
N GLU A 135 -11.81 12.41 11.24
CA GLU A 135 -12.35 13.76 11.04
C GLU A 135 -12.56 14.50 12.36
N ASP A 136 -13.17 13.84 13.37
CA ASP A 136 -13.37 14.41 14.70
C ASP A 136 -12.04 14.77 15.37
N ARG A 137 -11.02 13.92 15.18
CA ARG A 137 -9.66 14.17 15.70
C ARG A 137 -8.97 15.32 14.98
N THR A 138 -9.12 15.42 13.66
CA THR A 138 -8.53 16.51 12.88
C THR A 138 -9.23 17.84 13.14
N LYS A 139 -10.56 17.87 13.28
CA LYS A 139 -11.33 19.09 13.59
C LYS A 139 -11.07 19.61 15.01
N ASN A 140 -11.06 18.72 16.01
CA ASN A 140 -10.81 19.09 17.41
C ASN A 140 -9.32 19.43 17.69
N GLY A 141 -8.44 19.07 16.79
CA GLY A 141 -7.02 19.40 16.81
C GLY A 141 -6.66 20.73 16.13
N SER A 142 -7.61 21.62 15.91
CA SER A 142 -7.61 22.71 14.94
C SER A 142 -6.60 23.87 15.11
N LYS A 143 -5.71 23.87 16.10
CA LYS A 143 -4.52 24.73 16.02
C LYS A 143 -3.43 23.97 15.27
N GLU A 144 -3.19 24.32 14.00
CA GLU A 144 -2.02 23.84 13.30
C GLU A 144 -0.76 24.20 14.14
N TRP A 145 0.11 23.21 14.33
CA TRP A 145 1.39 23.51 14.95
C TRP A 145 2.15 24.48 14.07
N THR A 146 2.60 25.57 14.66
CA THR A 146 3.55 26.47 14.01
C THR A 146 4.81 25.68 13.64
N GLU A 147 5.55 26.14 12.66
CA GLU A 147 6.80 25.48 12.25
C GLU A 147 7.80 25.36 13.42
N SER A 148 7.78 26.31 14.34
CA SER A 148 8.56 26.29 15.58
C SER A 148 8.12 25.19 16.54
N GLU A 149 6.81 25.01 16.72
CA GLU A 149 6.25 23.94 17.57
C GLU A 149 6.51 22.56 16.96
N ARG A 150 6.42 22.42 15.62
CA ARG A 150 6.80 21.19 14.93
C ARG A 150 8.26 20.82 15.14
N LYS A 151 9.19 21.79 15.06
CA LYS A 151 10.62 21.55 15.32
C LYS A 151 10.89 21.13 16.77
N LYS A 152 10.26 21.80 17.74
CA LYS A 152 10.41 21.46 19.17
C LYS A 152 9.79 20.09 19.51
N ALA A 153 8.73 19.71 18.83
CA ALA A 153 8.02 18.44 19.04
C ALA A 153 8.53 17.30 18.14
N SER A 154 9.56 17.53 17.33
CA SER A 154 10.07 16.49 16.43
C SER A 154 10.81 15.41 17.21
N HIS A 155 10.32 14.18 17.09
CA HIS A 155 10.93 13.00 17.67
C HIS A 155 11.54 12.07 16.60
N ARG A 156 11.80 12.59 15.39
CA ARG A 156 12.21 11.76 14.24
C ARG A 156 13.42 10.89 14.53
N LEU A 157 14.51 11.49 14.99
CA LEU A 157 15.72 10.72 15.28
C LEU A 157 15.48 9.66 16.34
N ARG A 158 14.81 10.02 17.44
CA ARG A 158 14.44 9.07 18.49
C ARG A 158 13.60 7.91 17.94
N ASN A 159 12.57 8.23 17.17
CA ASN A 159 11.65 7.22 16.61
C ASN A 159 12.36 6.33 15.58
N THR A 160 13.26 6.91 14.76
CA THR A 160 14.11 6.14 13.84
C THR A 160 14.97 5.15 14.60
N LEU A 161 15.65 5.61 15.67
CA LEU A 161 16.50 4.74 16.50
C LEU A 161 15.69 3.64 17.22
N LEU A 162 14.51 3.98 17.73
CA LEU A 162 13.61 2.98 18.36
C LEU A 162 13.16 1.91 17.35
N ILE A 163 12.78 2.31 16.14
CA ILE A 163 12.41 1.36 15.08
C ILE A 163 13.60 0.46 14.75
N LEU A 164 14.78 1.03 14.55
CA LEU A 164 16.01 0.26 14.27
C LEU A 164 16.35 -0.70 15.41
N LEU A 165 16.19 -0.27 16.67
CA LEU A 165 16.39 -1.11 17.84
C LEU A 165 15.43 -2.30 17.86
N CYS A 166 14.15 -2.08 17.53
CA CYS A 166 13.17 -3.16 17.40
C CYS A 166 13.52 -4.14 16.27
N TRP A 167 14.15 -3.66 15.18
CA TRP A 167 14.54 -4.51 14.04
C TRP A 167 15.88 -5.21 14.23
N LEU A 168 16.70 -4.78 15.20
CA LEU A 168 18.02 -5.34 15.45
C LEU A 168 17.99 -6.87 15.69
N PRO A 169 17.07 -7.43 16.49
CA PRO A 169 16.99 -8.90 16.67
C PRO A 169 16.73 -9.63 15.35
N VAL A 170 15.88 -9.07 14.48
CA VAL A 170 15.57 -9.65 13.16
C VAL A 170 16.81 -9.58 12.26
N PHE A 171 17.49 -8.44 12.21
CA PHE A 171 18.74 -8.29 11.46
C PHE A 171 19.80 -9.28 11.92
N LEU A 172 20.00 -9.45 13.24
CA LEU A 172 20.96 -10.40 13.78
C LEU A 172 20.60 -11.85 13.45
N ALA A 173 19.30 -12.19 13.45
CA ALA A 173 18.83 -13.53 13.08
C ALA A 173 19.03 -13.82 11.58
N PHE A 174 18.95 -12.82 10.72
CA PHE A 174 19.11 -12.91 9.26
C PHE A 174 20.46 -12.39 8.76
N TYR A 175 21.43 -12.16 9.67
CA TYR A 175 22.73 -11.61 9.27
C TYR A 175 23.38 -12.42 8.13
N PRO A 176 23.88 -11.73 7.10
CA PRO A 176 24.06 -10.28 6.86
C PRO A 176 22.84 -9.57 6.25
N GLY A 177 21.75 -10.25 6.07
CA GLY A 177 20.51 -9.85 5.43
C GLY A 177 19.92 -11.01 4.63
N ALA A 178 18.63 -10.98 4.34
CA ALA A 178 17.98 -11.98 3.48
C ALA A 178 18.28 -11.67 2.01
N PHE A 179 19.24 -12.39 1.44
CA PHE A 179 19.67 -12.24 0.04
C PHE A 179 18.70 -13.03 -0.85
N VAL A 180 17.74 -12.30 -1.48
CA VAL A 180 16.69 -12.91 -2.31
C VAL A 180 17.23 -13.34 -3.68
N TYR A 181 16.52 -14.20 -4.39
CA TYR A 181 17.02 -14.79 -5.65
C TYR A 181 17.37 -13.76 -6.74
N ASP A 182 16.61 -12.67 -6.89
CA ASP A 182 16.93 -11.56 -7.80
C ASP A 182 18.29 -10.91 -7.46
N ALA A 183 18.63 -10.86 -6.17
CA ALA A 183 19.83 -10.22 -5.70
C ALA A 183 21.12 -10.90 -6.21
N LEU A 184 21.10 -12.20 -6.45
CA LEU A 184 22.22 -12.93 -7.01
C LEU A 184 22.50 -12.47 -8.47
N GLU A 185 21.46 -12.31 -9.26
CA GLU A 185 21.60 -11.81 -10.63
C GLU A 185 22.10 -10.36 -10.63
N GLU A 186 21.54 -9.49 -9.79
CA GLU A 186 21.96 -8.10 -9.66
C GLU A 186 23.43 -7.98 -9.19
N PHE A 187 23.85 -8.82 -8.26
CA PHE A 187 25.25 -8.91 -7.86
C PHE A 187 26.15 -9.37 -9.03
N THR A 188 25.75 -10.42 -9.75
CA THR A 188 26.52 -10.95 -10.89
C THR A 188 26.70 -9.87 -11.97
N GLN A 189 25.66 -9.10 -12.28
CA GLN A 189 25.77 -7.98 -13.22
C GLN A 189 26.81 -6.92 -12.77
N ALA A 190 26.81 -6.61 -11.46
CA ALA A 190 27.74 -5.61 -10.90
C ALA A 190 29.19 -6.13 -10.80
N ASP A 191 29.37 -7.42 -10.59
CA ASP A 191 30.68 -8.07 -10.47
C ASP A 191 31.34 -8.26 -11.83
N THR A 192 30.60 -8.78 -12.81
CA THR A 192 31.07 -9.01 -14.18
C THR A 192 31.14 -7.75 -15.02
N GLY A 193 30.38 -6.70 -14.66
CA GLY A 193 30.21 -5.50 -15.46
C GLY A 193 29.27 -5.67 -16.66
N SER A 194 28.56 -6.80 -16.76
CA SER A 194 27.58 -7.09 -17.83
C SER A 194 26.18 -6.74 -17.34
N TYR A 195 25.72 -5.54 -17.68
CA TYR A 195 24.44 -5.02 -17.21
C TYR A 195 23.30 -5.29 -18.18
N THR A 196 22.11 -5.55 -17.63
CA THR A 196 20.85 -5.64 -18.39
C THR A 196 19.79 -4.72 -17.77
N THR A 197 18.80 -4.33 -18.57
CA THR A 197 17.66 -3.52 -18.09
C THR A 197 16.54 -4.38 -17.49
N HIS A 198 16.78 -5.65 -17.22
CA HIS A 198 15.83 -6.55 -16.55
C HIS A 198 15.48 -6.03 -15.15
N HIS A 199 16.51 -5.82 -14.34
CA HIS A 199 16.35 -5.19 -13.03
C HIS A 199 16.60 -3.67 -13.11
N PRO A 200 15.99 -2.87 -12.21
CA PRO A 200 16.28 -1.44 -12.13
C PRO A 200 17.76 -1.18 -11.88
N LEU A 201 18.43 -0.52 -12.83
CA LEU A 201 19.88 -0.32 -12.79
C LEU A 201 20.38 0.38 -11.53
N ILE A 202 19.57 1.30 -10.95
CA ILE A 202 19.92 1.95 -9.69
C ILE A 202 20.02 0.94 -8.54
N HIS A 203 19.15 -0.09 -8.51
CA HIS A 203 19.19 -1.11 -7.47
C HIS A 203 20.35 -2.08 -7.71
N VAL A 204 20.57 -2.49 -8.96
CA VAL A 204 21.75 -3.31 -9.37
C VAL A 204 23.04 -2.64 -8.92
N LEU A 205 23.19 -1.32 -9.15
CA LEU A 205 24.36 -0.57 -8.72
C LEU A 205 24.44 -0.49 -7.19
N LEU A 206 23.33 -0.17 -6.51
CA LEU A 206 23.34 -0.01 -5.07
C LEU A 206 23.65 -1.33 -4.35
N LEU A 207 22.94 -2.40 -4.67
CA LEU A 207 23.14 -3.73 -4.09
C LEU A 207 24.49 -4.32 -4.53
N GLY A 208 24.66 -4.49 -5.84
CA GLY A 208 25.80 -5.21 -6.37
C GLY A 208 27.13 -4.54 -6.06
N LYS A 209 27.21 -3.18 -6.19
CA LYS A 209 28.45 -2.47 -5.83
C LYS A 209 28.71 -2.45 -4.32
N SER A 210 27.66 -2.51 -3.49
CA SER A 210 27.85 -2.68 -2.04
C SER A 210 28.50 -4.03 -1.72
N VAL A 211 28.04 -5.09 -2.37
CA VAL A 211 28.60 -6.45 -2.17
C VAL A 211 30.04 -6.53 -2.68
N VAL A 212 30.32 -6.03 -3.88
CA VAL A 212 31.68 -5.96 -4.45
C VAL A 212 32.61 -5.11 -3.58
N LEU A 213 32.12 -4.01 -3.02
CA LEU A 213 32.92 -3.15 -2.13
C LEU A 213 33.24 -3.85 -0.81
N GLY A 214 32.29 -4.63 -0.27
CA GLY A 214 32.51 -5.43 0.94
C GLY A 214 33.62 -6.46 0.76
N GLU A 215 33.65 -7.14 -0.39
CA GLU A 215 34.72 -8.07 -0.75
C GLU A 215 36.06 -7.35 -0.86
N LYS A 216 36.12 -6.23 -1.57
CA LYS A 216 37.36 -5.47 -1.79
C LYS A 216 37.97 -4.87 -0.50
N LEU A 217 37.11 -4.38 0.41
CA LEU A 217 37.58 -3.69 1.62
C LEU A 217 37.81 -4.64 2.81
N PHE A 218 36.99 -5.69 2.92
CA PHE A 218 36.96 -6.55 4.09
C PHE A 218 37.22 -8.04 3.77
N GLY A 219 37.42 -8.39 2.48
CA GLY A 219 37.56 -9.78 2.04
C GLY A 219 36.29 -10.60 2.30
N SER A 220 35.10 -9.97 2.27
CA SER A 220 33.87 -10.62 2.66
C SER A 220 32.64 -10.05 1.93
N TYR A 221 31.98 -10.87 1.14
CA TYR A 221 30.69 -10.56 0.54
C TYR A 221 29.61 -10.26 1.61
N ASN A 222 29.66 -10.97 2.74
CA ASN A 222 28.73 -10.76 3.86
C ASN A 222 28.84 -9.33 4.42
N ALA A 223 30.05 -8.75 4.45
CA ALA A 223 30.22 -7.38 4.90
C ALA A 223 29.52 -6.37 3.95
N GLY A 224 29.58 -6.64 2.64
CA GLY A 224 28.87 -5.82 1.65
C GLY A 224 27.37 -5.96 1.70
N ILE A 225 26.85 -7.17 1.88
CA ILE A 225 25.42 -7.43 2.09
C ILE A 225 24.93 -6.73 3.36
N ALA A 226 25.68 -6.85 4.47
CA ALA A 226 25.33 -6.19 5.73
C ALA A 226 25.31 -4.66 5.59
N PHE A 227 26.27 -4.08 4.87
CA PHE A 227 26.30 -2.66 4.59
C PHE A 227 25.04 -2.20 3.84
N TYR A 228 24.69 -2.90 2.74
CA TYR A 228 23.46 -2.63 1.99
C TYR A 228 22.22 -2.74 2.89
N THR A 229 22.10 -3.82 3.67
CA THR A 229 20.96 -4.08 4.55
C THR A 229 20.81 -2.99 5.61
N ILE A 230 21.90 -2.60 6.28
CA ILE A 230 21.90 -1.52 7.28
C ILE A 230 21.47 -0.19 6.65
N LEU A 231 22.00 0.14 5.47
CA LEU A 231 21.61 1.35 4.75
C LEU A 231 20.11 1.34 4.42
N GLN A 232 19.59 0.22 3.93
CA GLN A 232 18.15 0.05 3.65
C GLN A 232 17.30 0.21 4.93
N MET A 233 17.69 -0.43 6.03
CA MET A 233 17.02 -0.30 7.32
C MET A 233 16.98 1.16 7.80
N ILE A 234 18.09 1.88 7.70
CA ILE A 234 18.17 3.30 8.10
C ILE A 234 17.22 4.15 7.24
N VAL A 235 17.24 4.00 5.92
CA VAL A 235 16.39 4.77 5.00
C VAL A 235 14.92 4.47 5.29
N MET A 236 14.57 3.20 5.44
CA MET A 236 13.20 2.77 5.72
C MET A 236 12.71 3.30 7.08
N ALA A 237 13.49 3.13 8.15
CA ALA A 237 13.14 3.61 9.49
C ALA A 237 12.99 5.14 9.54
N ALA A 238 13.85 5.88 8.82
CA ALA A 238 13.76 7.33 8.73
C ALA A 238 12.47 7.81 8.04
N VAL A 239 12.07 7.17 6.94
CA VAL A 239 10.83 7.51 6.23
C VAL A 239 9.60 7.10 7.04
N LEU A 240 9.61 5.95 7.69
CA LEU A 240 8.52 5.53 8.58
C LEU A 240 8.37 6.48 9.79
N SER A 241 9.48 6.88 10.39
CA SER A 241 9.49 7.89 11.46
C SER A 241 8.96 9.25 10.99
N TYR A 242 9.34 9.67 9.78
CA TYR A 242 8.81 10.89 9.17
C TYR A 242 7.30 10.82 8.94
N THR A 243 6.82 9.68 8.43
CA THR A 243 5.38 9.42 8.23
C THR A 243 4.62 9.44 9.55
N LEU A 244 5.19 8.80 10.58
CA LEU A 244 4.59 8.79 11.92
C LEU A 244 4.48 10.20 12.51
N GLU A 245 5.49 11.05 12.31
CA GLU A 245 5.44 12.45 12.75
C GLU A 245 4.34 13.24 12.01
N TYR A 246 4.16 13.00 10.71
CA TYR A 246 3.09 13.61 9.94
C TYR A 246 1.71 13.20 10.48
N VAL A 247 1.48 11.88 10.70
CA VAL A 247 0.22 11.36 11.23
C VAL A 247 -0.03 11.86 12.65
N ARG A 248 1.00 11.88 13.51
CA ARG A 248 0.90 12.45 14.86
C ARG A 248 0.51 13.93 14.84
N GLY A 249 1.07 14.70 13.91
CA GLY A 249 0.72 16.11 13.72
C GLY A 249 -0.74 16.32 13.33
N LYS A 250 -1.35 15.34 12.63
CA LYS A 250 -2.77 15.37 12.24
C LYS A 250 -3.71 14.90 13.33
N LEU A 251 -3.42 13.76 13.94
CA LEU A 251 -4.31 13.14 14.92
C LEU A 251 -4.17 13.76 16.33
N ARG A 252 -3.02 14.36 16.66
CA ARG A 252 -2.70 15.04 17.92
C ARG A 252 -3.05 14.22 19.18
N HIS A 253 -2.97 12.92 19.10
CA HIS A 253 -3.23 12.02 20.20
C HIS A 253 -1.95 11.33 20.68
N PRO A 254 -1.67 11.27 21.99
CA PRO A 254 -0.40 10.71 22.50
C PRO A 254 -0.20 9.24 22.11
N LEU A 255 -1.28 8.45 22.04
CA LEU A 255 -1.21 7.05 21.63
C LEU A 255 -0.84 6.86 20.15
N THR A 256 -1.00 7.86 19.29
CA THR A 256 -0.64 7.76 17.87
C THR A 256 0.83 7.39 17.69
N GLU A 257 1.71 8.02 18.46
CA GLU A 257 3.13 7.75 18.40
C GLU A 257 3.47 6.35 18.90
N ILE A 258 2.88 5.95 20.03
CA ILE A 258 3.10 4.64 20.63
C ILE A 258 2.60 3.52 19.71
N ILE A 259 1.36 3.63 19.23
CA ILE A 259 0.77 2.63 18.32
C ILE A 259 1.57 2.55 17.03
N GLY A 260 1.99 3.69 16.46
CA GLY A 260 2.79 3.71 15.25
C GLY A 260 4.18 3.10 15.44
N LEU A 261 4.84 3.35 16.57
CA LEU A 261 6.13 2.72 16.90
C LEU A 261 6.00 1.21 17.09
N LEU A 262 4.96 0.76 17.81
CA LEU A 262 4.70 -0.67 17.98
C LEU A 262 4.40 -1.33 16.64
N PHE A 263 3.59 -0.69 15.78
CA PHE A 263 3.27 -1.21 14.46
C PHE A 263 4.52 -1.29 13.57
N TYR A 264 5.27 -0.19 13.44
CA TYR A 264 6.44 -0.17 12.56
C TYR A 264 7.62 -1.01 13.12
N GLY A 265 7.75 -1.08 14.42
CA GLY A 265 8.84 -1.82 15.06
C GLY A 265 8.59 -3.33 15.19
N LEU A 266 7.34 -3.73 15.48
CA LEU A 266 7.04 -5.10 15.92
C LEU A 266 6.14 -5.89 14.95
N PHE A 267 5.44 -5.24 13.99
CA PHE A 267 4.64 -5.98 13.02
C PHE A 267 5.57 -6.77 12.08
N PRO A 268 5.54 -8.11 12.10
CA PRO A 268 6.63 -8.96 11.57
C PRO A 268 6.99 -8.70 10.11
N VAL A 269 6.00 -8.36 9.29
CA VAL A 269 6.21 -8.10 7.85
C VAL A 269 7.18 -6.94 7.61
N ILE A 270 7.11 -5.89 8.46
CA ILE A 270 7.91 -4.67 8.26
C ILE A 270 9.41 -4.94 8.45
N PRO A 271 9.89 -5.49 9.59
CA PRO A 271 11.30 -5.83 9.76
C PRO A 271 11.79 -6.91 8.79
N MET A 272 10.94 -7.85 8.37
CA MET A 272 11.32 -8.84 7.35
C MET A 272 11.66 -8.15 6.02
N TYR A 273 10.83 -7.22 5.56
CA TYR A 273 11.16 -6.42 4.37
C TYR A 273 12.36 -5.49 4.58
N ALA A 274 12.57 -5.00 5.79
CA ALA A 274 13.71 -4.14 6.09
C ALA A 274 15.07 -4.85 5.93
N VAL A 275 15.12 -6.17 6.21
CA VAL A 275 16.34 -6.98 6.06
C VAL A 275 16.42 -7.74 4.72
N CYS A 276 15.41 -7.65 3.87
CA CYS A 276 15.33 -8.33 2.58
C CYS A 276 15.94 -7.46 1.48
N SER A 277 16.87 -7.99 0.69
CA SER A 277 17.53 -7.29 -0.42
C SER A 277 16.65 -7.17 -1.67
N ALA A 278 15.40 -6.74 -1.49
CA ALA A 278 14.43 -6.56 -2.57
C ALA A 278 14.31 -5.09 -2.98
N LYS A 279 14.36 -4.84 -4.29
CA LYS A 279 14.11 -3.51 -4.91
C LYS A 279 12.78 -2.88 -4.47
N ASP A 280 11.79 -3.74 -4.18
CA ASP A 280 10.44 -3.33 -3.75
C ASP A 280 10.42 -2.59 -2.41
N THR A 281 11.40 -2.84 -1.53
CA THR A 281 11.54 -2.13 -0.25
C THR A 281 11.81 -0.64 -0.50
N TYR A 282 12.81 -0.31 -1.32
CA TYR A 282 13.11 1.08 -1.67
C TYR A 282 11.97 1.74 -2.45
N PHE A 283 11.37 1.03 -3.40
CA PHE A 283 10.19 1.52 -4.11
C PHE A 283 9.08 1.94 -3.14
N THR A 284 8.70 1.05 -2.21
CA THR A 284 7.62 1.29 -1.24
C THR A 284 7.94 2.46 -0.31
N VAL A 285 9.18 2.55 0.14
CA VAL A 285 9.65 3.66 1.00
C VAL A 285 9.55 5.00 0.29
N PHE A 286 10.02 5.09 -0.95
CA PHE A 286 9.96 6.34 -1.71
C PHE A 286 8.54 6.66 -2.19
N LEU A 287 7.71 5.66 -2.47
CA LEU A 287 6.28 5.86 -2.73
C LEU A 287 5.60 6.50 -1.51
N LEU A 288 5.83 5.94 -0.31
CA LEU A 288 5.25 6.47 0.92
C LEU A 288 5.70 7.92 1.18
N LEU A 289 7.00 8.20 1.01
CA LEU A 289 7.52 9.55 1.17
C LEU A 289 6.92 10.53 0.15
N THR A 290 6.79 10.11 -1.10
CA THR A 290 6.17 10.89 -2.17
C THR A 290 4.72 11.24 -1.84
N LEU A 291 3.93 10.25 -1.38
CA LEU A 291 2.53 10.46 -1.00
C LEU A 291 2.41 11.42 0.20
N VAL A 292 3.22 11.25 1.23
CA VAL A 292 3.21 12.15 2.40
C VAL A 292 3.60 13.57 2.00
N LYS A 293 4.61 13.73 1.14
CA LYS A 293 5.01 15.05 0.63
C LYS A 293 3.94 15.69 -0.23
N LEU A 294 3.30 14.92 -1.10
CA LEU A 294 2.18 15.40 -1.91
C LEU A 294 1.02 15.90 -1.02
N LEU A 295 0.63 15.12 0.00
CA LEU A 295 -0.40 15.54 0.95
C LEU A 295 -0.02 16.83 1.67
N GLN A 296 1.22 16.93 2.17
CA GLN A 296 1.71 18.15 2.82
C GLN A 296 1.69 19.37 1.90
N LEU A 297 2.04 19.20 0.62
CA LEU A 297 2.01 20.27 -0.36
C LEU A 297 0.57 20.71 -0.70
N CYS A 298 -0.37 19.75 -0.80
CA CYS A 298 -1.78 20.04 -1.03
C CYS A 298 -2.45 20.81 0.13
N GLU A 299 -1.93 20.67 1.34
CA GLU A 299 -2.45 21.34 2.54
C GLU A 299 -1.94 22.79 2.69
N LYS A 300 -0.94 23.21 1.92
CA LYS A 300 -0.36 24.55 2.04
C LYS A 300 -1.28 25.63 1.44
N GLU A 301 -1.76 26.56 2.29
CA GLU A 301 -2.61 27.67 1.87
C GLU A 301 -1.87 28.72 1.03
N GLN A 302 -0.59 28.96 1.32
CA GLN A 302 0.23 30.02 0.71
C GLN A 302 0.85 29.65 -0.65
N GLY A 303 0.37 28.56 -1.27
CA GLY A 303 0.91 28.12 -2.56
C GLY A 303 2.17 27.25 -2.42
N ILE A 304 2.15 26.19 -3.20
CA ILE A 304 3.12 25.08 -3.16
C ILE A 304 4.56 25.58 -3.41
N PHE A 305 4.73 26.56 -4.31
CA PHE A 305 6.05 27.02 -4.78
C PHE A 305 6.88 27.78 -3.75
N GLN A 306 6.28 28.22 -2.65
CA GLN A 306 7.02 28.88 -1.56
C GLN A 306 7.78 27.85 -0.68
N HIS A 307 7.40 26.58 -0.73
CA HIS A 307 7.97 25.49 0.08
C HIS A 307 9.05 24.70 -0.68
N LYS A 308 10.11 25.37 -1.12
CA LYS A 308 11.17 24.80 -1.98
C LYS A 308 11.77 23.48 -1.45
N LYS A 309 11.96 23.36 -0.12
CA LYS A 309 12.49 22.12 0.49
C LYS A 309 11.53 20.95 0.34
N ASP A 310 10.23 21.16 0.57
CA ASP A 310 9.22 20.10 0.44
C ASP A 310 9.05 19.70 -1.03
N LEU A 311 9.10 20.68 -1.96
CA LEU A 311 9.11 20.42 -3.39
C LEU A 311 10.31 19.57 -3.82
N LEU A 312 11.50 19.93 -3.35
CA LEU A 312 12.71 19.17 -3.66
C LEU A 312 12.62 17.73 -3.17
N VAL A 313 12.16 17.53 -1.93
CA VAL A 313 11.96 16.17 -1.39
C VAL A 313 10.91 15.40 -2.16
N PHE A 314 9.81 16.04 -2.58
CA PHE A 314 8.80 15.43 -3.45
C PHE A 314 9.40 14.99 -4.78
N ILE A 315 10.13 15.88 -5.47
CA ILE A 315 10.75 15.58 -6.76
C ILE A 315 11.74 14.41 -6.62
N ILE A 316 12.63 14.46 -5.63
CA ILE A 316 13.63 13.42 -5.41
C ILE A 316 12.96 12.08 -5.07
N SER A 317 12.00 12.07 -4.13
CA SER A 317 11.34 10.82 -3.72
C SER A 317 10.52 10.21 -4.86
N ALA A 318 9.81 11.01 -5.65
CA ALA A 318 9.07 10.54 -6.81
C ALA A 318 10.00 9.99 -7.91
N THR A 319 11.11 10.65 -8.16
CA THR A 319 12.13 10.19 -9.11
C THR A 319 12.74 8.86 -8.64
N LEU A 320 13.17 8.76 -7.38
CA LEU A 320 13.72 7.51 -6.82
C LEU A 320 12.70 6.38 -6.84
N MET A 321 11.45 6.65 -6.48
CA MET A 321 10.38 5.66 -6.57
C MET A 321 10.30 5.02 -7.96
N MET A 322 10.36 5.85 -9.03
CA MET A 322 10.31 5.36 -10.41
C MET A 322 11.60 4.64 -10.82
N LEU A 323 12.75 5.06 -10.31
CA LEU A 323 14.04 4.43 -10.62
C LEU A 323 14.19 3.06 -9.96
N PHE A 324 13.62 2.84 -8.77
CA PHE A 324 13.69 1.54 -8.08
C PHE A 324 12.70 0.51 -8.62
N ARG A 325 11.71 0.91 -9.44
CA ARG A 325 10.78 -0.04 -10.08
C ARG A 325 10.27 0.49 -11.41
N ASN A 326 10.51 -0.25 -12.49
CA ASN A 326 10.07 0.14 -13.83
C ASN A 326 8.55 0.38 -13.91
N ASN A 327 7.75 -0.48 -13.27
CA ASN A 327 6.29 -0.31 -13.20
C ASN A 327 5.86 0.96 -12.46
N GLY A 328 6.70 1.49 -11.56
CA GLY A 328 6.46 2.77 -10.88
C GLY A 328 6.42 3.96 -11.83
N MET A 329 7.22 3.93 -12.89
CA MET A 329 7.21 4.95 -13.94
C MET A 329 5.88 4.95 -14.72
N TYR A 330 5.38 3.77 -15.09
CA TYR A 330 4.10 3.66 -15.79
C TYR A 330 2.94 4.11 -14.90
N ALA A 331 2.92 3.68 -13.65
CA ALA A 331 1.89 4.09 -12.70
C ALA A 331 1.91 5.61 -12.46
N TYR A 332 3.09 6.21 -12.31
CA TYR A 332 3.23 7.65 -12.16
C TYR A 332 2.81 8.40 -13.43
N ALA A 333 3.13 7.90 -14.60
CA ALA A 333 2.71 8.49 -15.87
C ALA A 333 1.18 8.52 -16.01
N VAL A 334 0.50 7.39 -15.71
CA VAL A 334 -0.97 7.33 -15.70
C VAL A 334 -1.54 8.34 -14.71
N TRP A 335 -1.01 8.37 -13.48
CA TRP A 335 -1.42 9.34 -12.47
C TRP A 335 -1.19 10.80 -12.92
N PHE A 336 -0.05 11.08 -13.57
CA PHE A 336 0.25 12.40 -14.13
C PHE A 336 -0.81 12.83 -15.16
N PHE A 337 -1.20 11.97 -16.11
CA PHE A 337 -2.22 12.29 -17.10
C PHE A 337 -3.59 12.53 -16.46
N ILE A 338 -3.97 11.76 -15.46
CA ILE A 338 -5.21 11.99 -14.69
C ILE A 338 -5.16 13.35 -14.00
N MET A 339 -4.07 13.68 -13.32
CA MET A 339 -3.90 14.96 -12.64
C MET A 339 -3.83 16.13 -13.60
N ALA A 340 -3.21 15.95 -14.78
CA ALA A 340 -3.19 16.94 -15.85
C ALA A 340 -4.62 17.24 -16.36
N ALA A 341 -5.40 16.20 -16.61
CA ALA A 341 -6.81 16.36 -17.02
C ALA A 341 -7.62 17.09 -15.94
N VAL A 342 -7.50 16.70 -14.67
CA VAL A 342 -8.15 17.38 -13.54
C VAL A 342 -7.73 18.85 -13.45
N CYS A 343 -6.44 19.13 -13.58
CA CYS A 343 -5.92 20.49 -13.55
C CYS A 343 -6.46 21.35 -14.71
N LEU A 344 -6.53 20.81 -15.93
CA LEU A 344 -7.02 21.53 -17.11
C LEU A 344 -8.53 21.79 -17.05
N ILE A 345 -9.31 20.81 -16.59
CA ILE A 345 -10.77 20.90 -16.49
C ILE A 345 -11.20 21.78 -15.31
N SER A 346 -10.41 21.81 -14.23
CA SER A 346 -10.75 22.56 -13.02
C SER A 346 -10.85 24.06 -13.31
N ARG A 347 -11.98 24.66 -12.90
CA ARG A 347 -12.21 26.12 -12.93
C ARG A 347 -11.82 26.81 -11.62
N ASN A 348 -11.20 26.10 -10.69
CA ASN A 348 -10.85 26.63 -9.37
C ASN A 348 -9.65 27.59 -9.48
N LYS A 349 -9.78 28.79 -8.93
CA LYS A 349 -8.72 29.83 -8.85
C LYS A 349 -7.45 29.34 -8.12
N LYS A 350 -7.54 28.31 -7.28
CA LYS A 350 -6.37 27.68 -6.66
C LYS A 350 -5.36 27.12 -7.68
N TRP A 351 -5.78 26.91 -8.91
CA TRP A 351 -4.95 26.44 -10.02
C TRP A 351 -4.52 27.58 -10.96
N ASP A 352 -4.53 28.82 -10.49
CA ASP A 352 -3.91 29.91 -11.25
C ASP A 352 -2.43 29.59 -11.47
N GLY A 353 -1.99 29.62 -12.72
CA GLY A 353 -0.67 29.12 -13.11
C GLY A 353 -0.61 27.61 -13.35
N LYS A 354 -1.68 27.01 -13.87
CA LYS A 354 -1.82 25.57 -14.21
C LYS A 354 -0.55 24.95 -14.81
N LEU A 355 0.09 25.68 -15.71
CA LEU A 355 1.35 25.24 -16.35
C LEU A 355 2.46 24.93 -15.33
N LYS A 356 2.61 25.76 -14.29
CA LYS A 356 3.65 25.53 -13.25
C LYS A 356 3.40 24.24 -12.48
N TYR A 357 2.12 23.92 -12.17
CA TYR A 357 1.77 22.66 -11.51
C TYR A 357 2.02 21.45 -12.41
N LEU A 358 1.66 21.56 -13.71
CA LEU A 358 1.93 20.50 -14.68
C LEU A 358 3.43 20.27 -14.85
N LEU A 359 4.22 21.33 -14.97
CA LEU A 359 5.69 21.22 -15.04
C LEU A 359 6.28 20.60 -13.77
N LEU A 360 5.76 20.96 -12.59
CA LEU A 360 6.19 20.35 -11.33
C LEU A 360 5.92 18.85 -11.30
N LEU A 361 4.74 18.41 -11.73
CA LEU A 361 4.37 17.00 -11.77
C LEU A 361 5.09 16.24 -12.89
N LEU A 362 5.43 16.88 -13.98
CA LEU A 362 6.18 16.29 -15.10
C LEU A 362 7.66 16.10 -14.76
N LEU A 363 8.23 16.99 -13.95
CA LEU A 363 9.68 17.01 -13.67
C LEU A 363 10.23 15.68 -13.12
N PRO A 364 9.62 15.01 -12.13
CA PRO A 364 10.09 13.70 -11.67
C PRO A 364 10.11 12.64 -12.79
N LEU A 365 9.11 12.67 -13.69
CA LEU A 365 9.03 11.73 -14.81
C LEU A 365 10.18 11.94 -15.80
N VAL A 366 10.44 13.20 -16.15
CA VAL A 366 11.57 13.55 -17.03
C VAL A 366 12.90 13.19 -16.39
N LEU A 367 13.09 13.52 -15.10
CA LEU A 367 14.32 13.18 -14.38
C LEU A 367 14.53 11.68 -14.29
N SER A 368 13.50 10.90 -14.00
CA SER A 368 13.63 9.43 -13.92
C SER A 368 13.96 8.83 -15.29
N TYR A 369 13.36 9.34 -16.36
CA TYR A 369 13.68 8.91 -17.73
C TYR A 369 15.12 9.25 -18.11
N CYS A 370 15.56 10.50 -17.90
CA CYS A 370 16.92 10.93 -18.20
C CYS A 370 17.99 10.17 -17.40
N LEU A 371 17.74 9.94 -16.09
CA LEU A 371 18.67 9.19 -15.25
C LEU A 371 18.73 7.71 -15.65
N ASN A 372 17.59 7.09 -15.94
CA ASN A 372 17.55 5.70 -16.40
C ASN A 372 18.24 5.55 -17.76
N PHE A 373 17.97 6.48 -18.69
CA PHE A 373 18.65 6.51 -19.98
C PHE A 373 20.17 6.71 -19.81
N GLY A 374 20.59 7.67 -18.97
CA GLY A 374 22.02 7.91 -18.70
C GLY A 374 22.72 6.72 -18.06
N MET A 375 22.06 6.01 -17.12
CA MET A 375 22.61 4.77 -16.54
C MET A 375 22.72 3.67 -17.60
N LYS A 376 21.69 3.50 -18.43
CA LYS A 376 21.68 2.50 -19.49
C LYS A 376 22.83 2.70 -20.48
N GLU A 377 22.99 3.91 -21.00
CA GLU A 377 24.06 4.22 -21.95
C GLU A 377 25.45 4.19 -21.28
N GLY A 378 25.57 4.76 -20.07
CA GLY A 378 26.84 4.79 -19.34
C GLY A 378 27.35 3.42 -18.90
N LEU A 379 26.46 2.47 -18.65
CA LEU A 379 26.78 1.08 -18.29
C LEU A 379 26.77 0.15 -19.53
N GLN A 380 26.41 0.65 -20.69
CA GLN A 380 26.19 -0.16 -21.90
C GLN A 380 25.23 -1.33 -21.65
N ALA A 381 24.17 -1.07 -20.88
CA ALA A 381 23.25 -2.11 -20.44
C ALA A 381 22.42 -2.64 -21.62
N GLU A 382 22.43 -3.94 -21.79
CA GLU A 382 21.65 -4.63 -22.80
C GLU A 382 20.15 -4.56 -22.45
N LYS A 383 19.31 -4.60 -23.49
CA LYS A 383 17.86 -4.65 -23.27
C LYS A 383 17.49 -6.02 -22.72
N GLY A 384 16.75 -6.03 -21.62
CA GLY A 384 16.15 -7.26 -21.07
C GLY A 384 15.28 -7.98 -22.10
N GLY A 385 15.19 -9.30 -22.00
CA GLY A 385 14.48 -10.14 -22.93
C GLY A 385 13.00 -9.78 -23.05
N SER A 386 12.46 -9.75 -24.27
CA SER A 386 11.03 -9.51 -24.51
C SER A 386 10.12 -10.57 -23.87
N GLN A 387 10.66 -11.74 -23.56
CA GLN A 387 9.99 -12.84 -22.85
C GLN A 387 9.40 -12.40 -21.53
N GLU A 388 10.04 -11.49 -20.81
CA GLU A 388 9.59 -10.99 -19.51
C GLU A 388 8.33 -10.12 -19.61
N ILE A 389 8.25 -9.28 -20.64
CA ILE A 389 7.05 -8.48 -20.93
C ILE A 389 5.88 -9.41 -21.27
N MET A 390 6.18 -10.53 -21.90
CA MET A 390 5.22 -11.53 -22.35
C MET A 390 4.94 -12.62 -21.31
N THR A 391 5.58 -12.60 -20.13
CA THR A 391 5.44 -13.66 -19.12
C THR A 391 3.98 -13.92 -18.75
N VAL A 392 3.21 -12.87 -18.46
CA VAL A 392 1.78 -13.03 -18.10
C VAL A 392 0.94 -13.55 -19.28
N PRO A 393 1.01 -12.94 -20.49
CA PRO A 393 0.34 -13.51 -21.67
C PRO A 393 0.72 -14.97 -21.95
N ILE A 394 2.00 -15.31 -21.89
CA ILE A 394 2.47 -16.68 -22.13
C ILE A 394 1.94 -17.65 -21.07
N GLN A 395 1.97 -17.27 -19.80
CA GLN A 395 1.39 -18.09 -18.73
C GLN A 395 -0.10 -18.30 -18.90
N GLN A 396 -0.85 -17.28 -19.35
CA GLN A 396 -2.27 -17.41 -19.61
C GLN A 396 -2.54 -18.36 -20.79
N LEU A 397 -1.77 -18.23 -21.88
CA LEU A 397 -1.87 -19.15 -23.02
C LEU A 397 -1.51 -20.59 -22.61
N ALA A 398 -0.44 -20.77 -21.85
CA ALA A 398 -0.03 -22.08 -21.34
C ALA A 398 -1.11 -22.70 -20.43
N ARG A 399 -1.80 -21.91 -19.60
CA ARG A 399 -2.94 -22.37 -18.82
C ARG A 399 -4.11 -22.81 -19.70
N VAL A 400 -4.48 -21.98 -20.67
CA VAL A 400 -5.57 -22.34 -21.60
C VAL A 400 -5.20 -23.62 -22.35
N TYR A 401 -3.97 -23.74 -22.83
CA TYR A 401 -3.49 -24.96 -23.50
C TYR A 401 -3.55 -26.19 -22.57
N HIS A 402 -3.21 -26.04 -21.30
CA HIS A 402 -3.23 -27.14 -20.33
C HIS A 402 -4.65 -27.58 -19.95
N TYR A 403 -5.57 -26.63 -19.74
CA TYR A 403 -6.92 -26.94 -19.21
C TYR A 403 -7.99 -27.09 -20.29
N ALA A 404 -7.78 -26.55 -21.49
CA ALA A 404 -8.73 -26.56 -22.60
C ALA A 404 -7.99 -26.63 -23.96
N PRO A 405 -7.18 -27.69 -24.18
CA PRO A 405 -6.36 -27.81 -25.41
C PRO A 405 -7.21 -27.85 -26.68
N GLU A 406 -8.49 -28.22 -26.60
CA GLU A 406 -9.44 -28.24 -27.70
C GLU A 406 -9.80 -26.85 -28.24
N THR A 407 -9.49 -25.79 -27.50
CA THR A 407 -9.72 -24.40 -27.94
C THR A 407 -8.66 -23.90 -28.94
N PHE A 408 -7.55 -24.62 -29.05
CA PHE A 408 -6.49 -24.31 -30.00
C PHE A 408 -6.67 -25.11 -31.30
N SER A 409 -6.51 -24.46 -32.44
CA SER A 409 -6.38 -25.12 -33.73
C SER A 409 -5.09 -25.93 -33.80
N GLU A 410 -5.01 -26.91 -34.73
CA GLU A 410 -3.78 -27.70 -34.89
C GLU A 410 -2.56 -26.85 -35.30
N GLU A 411 -2.80 -25.73 -35.99
CA GLU A 411 -1.78 -24.78 -36.37
C GLU A 411 -1.22 -23.96 -35.19
N GLU A 412 -2.06 -23.71 -34.16
CA GLU A 412 -1.68 -22.98 -32.94
C GLU A 412 -0.98 -23.87 -31.90
N LYS A 413 -1.01 -25.18 -32.06
CA LYS A 413 -0.37 -26.17 -31.18
C LYS A 413 1.09 -26.44 -31.55
N VAL A 414 1.55 -25.95 -32.70
CA VAL A 414 2.93 -26.08 -33.20
C VAL A 414 3.73 -24.86 -32.76
#